data_c838d00b2d00d06893efbcddafd0e0f8
#
_entry.id   c838d00b2d00d06893efbcddafd0e0f8
#
_cell.length_a   1.000
_cell.length_b   1.000
_cell.length_c   1.000
_cell.angle_alpha   90.00
_cell.angle_beta   90.00
_cell.angle_gamma   90.00
#
_symmetry.space_group_name_H-M   'P 1'
#
loop_
_entity.id
_entity.type
_entity.pdbx_description
1 polymer ?
#
loop_
_entity_poly.entity_id
_entity_poly.type
_entity_poly.pdbx_seq_one_letter_code
_entity_poly.pdbx_strand_id
1 'polypeptide(L)'
;MKPRLIGEAYEIRFADDAILCFQHKEDAEKVLRVLPKRFEKFGLTLHPEKTRLIEFGRHAARNARKQGKKPETFDFLGFKHLCARSRKGKFTVHVKTLAKRLRRGLKAIADWSKQYRHKPVDEQQKTLNAKLRGHYQYYGRPTNYHSIRQFYRRVCRIWREWLSRRTRGQPLTWDRYSVILRQHPLLLPRITHAWVGAGSYA
;
A
#
# COMPACT_ATOMS: atom_id res chain seq x y z
N MET A 1 3.48 29.64 9.19
CA MET A 1 4.84 29.12 8.88
C MET A 1 5.35 29.52 7.50
N LYS A 2 4.50 29.63 6.48
CA LYS A 2 4.90 29.96 5.09
C LYS A 2 5.76 31.22 4.92
N PRO A 3 5.61 32.33 5.66
CA PRO A 3 6.35 33.58 5.37
C PRO A 3 7.87 33.54 5.60
N ARG A 4 8.41 32.43 6.18
CA ARG A 4 9.84 32.28 6.47
C ARG A 4 10.54 31.21 5.64
N LEU A 5 9.83 30.61 4.67
CA LEU A 5 10.36 29.60 3.77
C LEU A 5 10.82 30.25 2.47
N ILE A 6 11.88 29.71 1.89
CA ILE A 6 12.46 30.18 0.63
C ILE A 6 11.61 29.72 -0.55
N GLY A 7 11.09 28.47 -0.48
CA GLY A 7 10.34 27.85 -1.54
C GLY A 7 8.95 27.38 -1.12
N GLU A 8 8.31 26.64 -2.02
CA GLU A 8 7.00 26.06 -1.79
C GLU A 8 7.07 24.94 -0.76
N ALA A 9 6.03 24.83 0.07
CA ALA A 9 5.86 23.78 1.05
C ALA A 9 4.40 23.30 1.07
N TYR A 10 4.24 21.98 1.18
CA TYR A 10 2.93 21.32 1.24
C TYR A 10 2.88 20.40 2.45
N GLU A 11 1.71 20.33 3.07
CA GLU A 11 1.40 19.41 4.16
C GLU A 11 0.32 18.43 3.71
N ILE A 12 0.57 17.15 3.94
CA ILE A 12 -0.40 16.07 3.75
C ILE A 12 -0.55 15.40 5.10
N ARG A 13 -1.73 15.53 5.72
CA ARG A 13 -2.01 14.99 7.05
C ARG A 13 -3.15 13.99 7.03
N PHE A 14 -3.00 12.93 7.80
CA PHE A 14 -4.05 11.96 8.08
C PHE A 14 -3.92 11.49 9.54
N ALA A 15 -4.82 11.92 10.39
CA ALA A 15 -4.77 11.71 11.84
C ALA A 15 -3.41 12.14 12.42
N ASP A 16 -2.66 11.19 12.99
CA ASP A 16 -1.35 11.42 13.61
C ASP A 16 -0.19 11.37 12.59
N ASP A 17 -0.43 10.83 11.40
CA ASP A 17 0.57 10.73 10.35
C ASP A 17 0.57 12.00 9.49
N ALA A 18 1.74 12.60 9.27
CA ALA A 18 1.91 13.76 8.39
C ALA A 18 3.13 13.61 7.47
N ILE A 19 3.00 14.16 6.26
CA ILE A 19 4.10 14.34 5.31
C ILE A 19 4.21 15.83 5.05
N LEU A 20 5.40 16.37 5.29
CA LEU A 20 5.75 17.74 4.94
C LEU A 20 6.67 17.69 3.72
N CYS A 21 6.26 18.32 2.63
CA CYS A 21 7.04 18.38 1.40
C CYS A 21 7.61 19.80 1.27
N PHE A 22 8.89 19.89 0.91
CA PHE A 22 9.58 21.17 0.72
C PHE A 22 10.30 21.18 -0.63
N GLN A 23 10.32 22.33 -1.27
CA GLN A 23 11.08 22.54 -2.49
C GLN A 23 12.57 22.58 -2.22
N HIS A 24 13.00 23.20 -1.12
CA HIS A 24 14.41 23.35 -0.71
C HIS A 24 14.72 22.54 0.55
N LYS A 25 15.93 21.96 0.57
CA LYS A 25 16.41 21.15 1.68
C LYS A 25 16.57 22.01 2.96
N GLU A 26 17.04 23.23 2.80
CA GLU A 26 17.27 24.19 3.89
C GLU A 26 15.96 24.50 4.65
N ASP A 27 14.86 24.60 3.93
CA ASP A 27 13.54 24.83 4.54
C ASP A 27 13.07 23.60 5.32
N ALA A 28 13.29 22.40 4.79
CA ALA A 28 12.98 21.16 5.47
C ALA A 28 13.80 21.01 6.78
N GLU A 29 15.09 21.31 6.74
CA GLU A 29 15.98 21.27 7.90
C GLU A 29 15.60 22.31 8.96
N LYS A 30 15.23 23.52 8.55
CA LYS A 30 14.72 24.58 9.46
C LYS A 30 13.45 24.10 10.18
N VAL A 31 12.49 23.57 9.41
CA VAL A 31 11.23 23.08 10.00
C VAL A 31 11.47 21.90 10.92
N LEU A 32 12.33 20.95 10.54
CA LEU A 32 12.64 19.79 11.37
C LEU A 32 13.24 20.19 12.73
N ARG A 33 14.07 21.24 12.78
CA ARG A 33 14.65 21.77 14.04
C ARG A 33 13.62 22.47 14.94
N VAL A 34 12.64 23.14 14.34
CA VAL A 34 11.66 23.94 15.09
C VAL A 34 10.45 23.11 15.51
N LEU A 35 10.11 22.09 14.73
CA LEU A 35 8.89 21.29 14.91
C LEU A 35 8.80 20.64 16.31
N PRO A 36 9.85 19.99 16.86
CA PRO A 36 9.79 19.41 18.20
C PRO A 36 9.46 20.45 19.28
N LYS A 37 10.15 21.60 19.26
CA LYS A 37 9.92 22.70 20.22
C LYS A 37 8.49 23.25 20.15
N ARG A 38 7.90 23.26 18.95
CA ARG A 38 6.53 23.71 18.76
C ARG A 38 5.52 22.69 19.29
N PHE A 39 5.74 21.40 19.06
CA PHE A 39 4.86 20.36 19.59
C PHE A 39 4.89 20.27 21.11
N GLU A 40 6.08 20.42 21.69
CA GLU A 40 6.27 20.43 23.15
C GLU A 40 5.41 21.50 23.85
N LYS A 41 5.24 22.70 23.22
CA LYS A 41 4.35 23.75 23.74
C LYS A 41 2.88 23.34 23.85
N PHE A 42 2.48 22.30 23.13
CA PHE A 42 1.10 21.75 23.17
C PHE A 42 1.06 20.38 23.85
N GLY A 43 2.09 20.01 24.60
CA GLY A 43 2.18 18.69 25.26
C GLY A 43 2.28 17.51 24.31
N LEU A 44 2.68 17.75 23.05
CA LEU A 44 2.82 16.72 22.04
C LEU A 44 4.30 16.38 21.81
N THR A 45 4.59 15.10 21.58
CA THR A 45 5.95 14.63 21.30
C THR A 45 6.04 14.01 19.93
N LEU A 46 7.05 14.40 19.15
CA LEU A 46 7.35 13.74 17.89
C LEU A 46 8.02 12.39 18.16
N HIS A 47 7.60 11.36 17.43
CA HIS A 47 8.21 10.03 17.52
C HIS A 47 9.58 10.05 16.81
N PRO A 48 10.72 9.91 17.54
CA PRO A 48 12.05 10.13 16.98
C PRO A 48 12.41 9.17 15.83
N GLU A 49 12.06 7.89 15.96
CA GLU A 49 12.36 6.87 14.94
C GLU A 49 11.49 6.97 13.69
N LYS A 50 10.30 7.59 13.78
CA LYS A 50 9.37 7.71 12.65
C LYS A 50 9.52 9.06 11.93
N THR A 51 9.99 10.08 12.63
CA THR A 51 10.22 11.40 12.04
C THR A 51 11.58 11.44 11.39
N ARG A 52 11.62 11.56 10.06
CA ARG A 52 12.88 11.57 9.31
C ARG A 52 12.80 12.49 8.10
N LEU A 53 13.92 13.10 7.77
CA LEU A 53 14.12 13.84 6.54
C LEU A 53 14.62 12.90 5.45
N ILE A 54 13.99 12.93 4.30
CA ILE A 54 14.38 12.13 3.13
C ILE A 54 14.46 12.99 1.88
N GLU A 55 15.34 12.62 0.96
CA GLU A 55 15.34 13.19 -0.39
C GLU A 55 14.34 12.40 -1.27
N PHE A 56 13.26 13.08 -1.67
CA PHE A 56 12.21 12.47 -2.49
C PHE A 56 11.78 13.40 -3.61
N GLY A 57 11.69 12.90 -4.87
CA GLY A 57 11.28 13.72 -5.98
C GLY A 57 12.02 13.42 -7.28
N ARG A 58 11.87 14.34 -8.23
CA ARG A 58 12.37 14.20 -9.61
C ARG A 58 13.87 13.89 -9.68
N HIS A 59 14.66 14.47 -8.78
CA HIS A 59 16.11 14.36 -8.79
C HIS A 59 16.67 13.29 -7.84
N ALA A 60 15.88 12.82 -6.87
CA ALA A 60 16.31 11.87 -5.84
C ALA A 60 16.98 10.61 -6.40
N ALA A 61 16.42 10.01 -7.46
CA ALA A 61 17.01 8.82 -8.08
C ALA A 61 18.38 9.07 -8.73
N ARG A 62 18.57 10.26 -9.33
CA ARG A 62 19.84 10.67 -9.93
C ARG A 62 20.89 10.94 -8.86
N ASN A 63 20.51 11.66 -7.82
CA ASN A 63 21.39 12.04 -6.72
C ASN A 63 21.82 10.81 -5.91
N ALA A 64 20.90 9.92 -5.59
CA ALA A 64 21.21 8.66 -4.92
C ALA A 64 22.20 7.80 -5.74
N ARG A 65 22.00 7.70 -7.08
CA ARG A 65 22.93 6.97 -7.95
C ARG A 65 24.33 7.56 -7.94
N LYS A 66 24.48 8.89 -7.95
CA LYS A 66 25.79 9.57 -7.83
C LYS A 66 26.51 9.21 -6.53
N GLN A 67 25.76 8.90 -5.47
CA GLN A 67 26.27 8.50 -4.15
C GLN A 67 26.40 6.97 -4.00
N GLY A 68 26.18 6.18 -5.05
CA GLY A 68 26.18 4.72 -4.97
C GLY A 68 25.02 4.13 -4.15
N LYS A 69 23.97 4.92 -3.89
CA LYS A 69 22.83 4.54 -3.04
C LYS A 69 21.56 4.31 -3.87
N LYS A 70 20.58 3.63 -3.26
CA LYS A 70 19.21 3.55 -3.80
C LYS A 70 18.42 4.77 -3.35
N PRO A 71 17.47 5.27 -4.18
CA PRO A 71 16.56 6.33 -3.77
C PRO A 71 15.79 5.96 -2.51
N GLU A 72 15.61 6.91 -1.63
CA GLU A 72 14.86 6.71 -0.40
C GLU A 72 13.38 6.45 -0.69
N THR A 73 12.73 5.78 0.23
CA THR A 73 11.32 5.44 0.19
C THR A 73 10.69 5.74 1.53
N PHE A 74 9.39 6.00 1.56
CA PHE A 74 8.68 6.17 2.81
C PHE A 74 7.37 5.40 2.81
N ASP A 75 6.93 5.07 4.03
CA ASP A 75 5.69 4.34 4.26
C ASP A 75 4.61 5.33 4.75
N PHE A 76 3.47 5.36 4.06
CA PHE A 76 2.34 6.21 4.43
C PHE A 76 1.02 5.53 4.08
N LEU A 77 0.06 5.55 4.99
CA LEU A 77 -1.28 4.96 4.82
C LEU A 77 -1.28 3.53 4.28
N GLY A 78 -0.36 2.69 4.75
CA GLY A 78 -0.30 1.28 4.34
C GLY A 78 0.38 1.03 2.99
N PHE A 79 0.93 2.07 2.37
CA PHE A 79 1.69 2.00 1.14
C PHE A 79 3.15 2.40 1.34
N LYS A 80 4.03 1.78 0.59
CA LYS A 80 5.40 2.25 0.36
C LYS A 80 5.41 3.13 -0.88
N HIS A 81 5.93 4.36 -0.73
CA HIS A 81 6.08 5.34 -1.80
C HIS A 81 7.49 5.31 -2.35
N LEU A 82 7.63 5.31 -3.68
CA LEU A 82 8.89 5.18 -4.40
C LEU A 82 8.97 6.22 -5.53
N CYS A 83 10.13 6.82 -5.71
CA CYS A 83 10.45 7.59 -6.91
C CYS A 83 10.55 6.65 -8.11
N ALA A 84 9.82 6.95 -9.18
CA ALA A 84 9.80 6.16 -10.40
C ALA A 84 9.73 7.04 -11.65
N ARG A 85 9.78 6.41 -12.81
CA ARG A 85 9.56 7.05 -14.10
C ARG A 85 8.39 6.38 -14.82
N SER A 86 7.56 7.17 -15.47
CA SER A 86 6.51 6.69 -16.37
C SER A 86 7.11 6.06 -17.62
N ARG A 87 6.31 5.37 -18.42
CA ARG A 87 6.74 4.87 -19.75
C ARG A 87 7.26 5.97 -20.67
N LYS A 88 6.79 7.21 -20.50
CA LYS A 88 7.24 8.40 -21.25
C LYS A 88 8.45 9.09 -20.59
N GLY A 89 9.15 8.45 -19.64
CA GLY A 89 10.33 8.99 -18.97
C GLY A 89 10.05 10.08 -17.91
N LYS A 90 8.81 10.55 -17.76
CA LYS A 90 8.44 11.59 -16.76
C LYS A 90 8.50 11.02 -15.36
N PHE A 91 8.88 11.86 -14.39
CA PHE A 91 8.83 11.51 -12.97
C PHE A 91 7.40 11.14 -12.55
N THR A 92 7.30 10.12 -11.72
CA THR A 92 6.05 9.70 -11.10
C THR A 92 6.33 9.05 -9.75
N VAL A 93 5.34 9.04 -8.89
CA VAL A 93 5.39 8.32 -7.61
C VAL A 93 4.68 6.98 -7.77
N HIS A 94 5.41 5.90 -7.54
CA HIS A 94 4.80 4.57 -7.45
C HIS A 94 4.45 4.25 -6.00
N VAL A 95 3.31 3.60 -5.84
CA VAL A 95 2.88 3.06 -4.54
C VAL A 95 2.84 1.53 -4.61
N LYS A 96 3.23 0.89 -3.51
CA LYS A 96 3.12 -0.57 -3.32
C LYS A 96 2.53 -0.85 -1.95
N THR A 97 1.66 -1.85 -1.84
CA THR A 97 1.16 -2.30 -0.54
C THR A 97 2.31 -2.74 0.35
N LEU A 98 2.35 -2.26 1.59
CA LEU A 98 3.34 -2.69 2.57
C LEU A 98 3.27 -4.19 2.85
N ALA A 99 4.43 -4.86 2.89
CA ALA A 99 4.51 -6.30 3.11
C ALA A 99 3.82 -6.74 4.41
N LYS A 100 3.93 -5.93 5.47
CA LYS A 100 3.25 -6.19 6.76
C LYS A 100 1.73 -6.14 6.63
N ARG A 101 1.18 -5.24 5.82
CA ARG A 101 -0.26 -5.12 5.56
C ARG A 101 -0.76 -6.28 4.71
N LEU A 102 0.00 -6.65 3.67
CA LEU A 102 -0.29 -7.80 2.83
C LEU A 102 -0.34 -9.10 3.66
N ARG A 103 0.69 -9.36 4.47
CA ARG A 103 0.76 -10.53 5.35
C ARG A 103 -0.41 -10.59 6.35
N ARG A 104 -0.73 -9.44 6.99
CA ARG A 104 -1.85 -9.35 7.93
C ARG A 104 -3.19 -9.67 7.24
N GLY A 105 -3.43 -9.12 6.05
CA GLY A 105 -4.64 -9.39 5.28
C GLY A 105 -4.75 -10.87 4.89
N LEU A 106 -3.65 -11.48 4.44
CA LEU A 106 -3.62 -12.90 4.09
C LEU A 106 -3.82 -13.82 5.30
N LYS A 107 -3.24 -13.45 6.46
CA LYS A 107 -3.48 -14.19 7.71
C LYS A 107 -4.96 -14.15 8.08
N ALA A 108 -5.59 -12.98 8.03
CA ALA A 108 -7.03 -12.87 8.31
C ALA A 108 -7.90 -13.71 7.35
N ILE A 109 -7.52 -13.81 6.07
CA ILE A 109 -8.17 -14.71 5.12
C ILE A 109 -7.97 -16.19 5.51
N ALA A 110 -6.75 -16.57 5.88
CA ALA A 110 -6.43 -17.94 6.28
C ALA A 110 -7.20 -18.36 7.55
N ASP A 111 -7.18 -17.52 8.57
CA ASP A 111 -7.89 -17.75 9.84
C ASP A 111 -9.41 -17.87 9.60
N TRP A 112 -9.98 -16.98 8.79
CA TRP A 112 -11.38 -17.05 8.39
C TRP A 112 -11.70 -18.33 7.61
N SER A 113 -10.87 -18.69 6.62
CA SER A 113 -11.06 -19.89 5.81
C SER A 113 -10.95 -21.17 6.66
N LYS A 114 -10.07 -21.19 7.66
CA LYS A 114 -9.96 -22.27 8.64
C LYS A 114 -11.26 -22.43 9.44
N GLN A 115 -11.76 -21.34 9.99
CA GLN A 115 -12.95 -21.33 10.84
C GLN A 115 -14.21 -21.77 10.08
N TYR A 116 -14.37 -21.28 8.84
CA TYR A 116 -15.58 -21.48 8.06
C TYR A 116 -15.42 -22.50 6.91
N ARG A 117 -14.41 -23.36 6.97
CA ARG A 117 -14.12 -24.34 5.92
C ARG A 117 -15.29 -25.30 5.61
N HIS A 118 -16.19 -25.54 6.58
CA HIS A 118 -17.33 -26.47 6.43
C HIS A 118 -18.59 -25.81 5.87
N LYS A 119 -18.62 -24.49 5.75
CA LYS A 119 -19.77 -23.80 5.13
C LYS A 119 -19.92 -24.16 3.64
N PRO A 120 -21.12 -24.00 3.07
CA PRO A 120 -21.34 -24.14 1.63
C PRO A 120 -20.36 -23.28 0.83
N VAL A 121 -19.94 -23.77 -0.34
CA VAL A 121 -18.90 -23.12 -1.17
C VAL A 121 -19.38 -21.76 -1.67
N ASP A 122 -20.66 -21.62 -2.00
CA ASP A 122 -21.26 -20.35 -2.43
C ASP A 122 -21.25 -19.28 -1.34
N GLU A 123 -21.51 -19.65 -0.08
CA GLU A 123 -21.40 -18.71 1.06
C GLU A 123 -19.95 -18.27 1.26
N GLN A 124 -19.01 -19.22 1.16
CA GLN A 124 -17.58 -18.89 1.25
C GLN A 124 -17.15 -17.95 0.13
N GLN A 125 -17.58 -18.23 -1.11
CA GLN A 125 -17.31 -17.38 -2.27
C GLN A 125 -17.86 -15.95 -2.09
N LYS A 126 -19.11 -15.81 -1.65
CA LYS A 126 -19.73 -14.49 -1.39
C LYS A 126 -18.91 -13.68 -0.37
N THR A 127 -18.51 -14.32 0.73
CA THR A 127 -17.72 -13.67 1.79
C THR A 127 -16.32 -13.32 1.30
N LEU A 128 -15.63 -14.23 0.60
CA LEU A 128 -14.32 -13.96 0.02
C LEU A 128 -14.37 -12.82 -1.00
N ASN A 129 -15.42 -12.77 -1.82
CA ASN A 129 -15.61 -11.68 -2.78
C ASN A 129 -15.86 -10.33 -2.09
N ALA A 130 -16.58 -10.28 -0.97
CA ALA A 130 -16.73 -9.08 -0.17
C ALA A 130 -15.37 -8.60 0.40
N LYS A 131 -14.56 -9.53 0.94
CA LYS A 131 -13.21 -9.22 1.44
C LYS A 131 -12.25 -8.76 0.32
N LEU A 132 -12.31 -9.39 -0.85
CA LEU A 132 -11.53 -9.00 -2.04
C LEU A 132 -11.95 -7.62 -2.53
N ARG A 133 -13.26 -7.33 -2.58
CA ARG A 133 -13.79 -6.01 -2.97
C ARG A 133 -13.26 -4.91 -2.04
N GLY A 134 -13.35 -5.10 -0.73
CA GLY A 134 -12.80 -4.14 0.25
C GLY A 134 -11.29 -3.95 0.08
N HIS A 135 -10.54 -5.03 -0.16
CA HIS A 135 -9.10 -4.95 -0.41
C HIS A 135 -8.78 -4.16 -1.68
N TYR A 136 -9.51 -4.39 -2.79
CA TYR A 136 -9.28 -3.66 -4.04
C TYR A 136 -9.73 -2.20 -3.95
N GLN A 137 -10.81 -1.93 -3.19
CA GLN A 137 -11.26 -0.56 -2.98
C GLN A 137 -10.20 0.30 -2.29
N TYR A 138 -9.46 -0.27 -1.35
CA TYR A 138 -8.39 0.47 -0.66
C TYR A 138 -7.05 0.45 -1.44
N TYR A 139 -6.62 -0.74 -1.87
CA TYR A 139 -5.29 -0.95 -2.46
C TYR A 139 -5.26 -0.87 -4.00
N GLY A 140 -6.40 -0.71 -4.66
CA GLY A 140 -6.51 -0.68 -6.13
C GLY A 140 -6.02 0.62 -6.76
N ARG A 141 -4.81 1.06 -6.41
CA ARG A 141 -4.14 2.24 -6.97
C ARG A 141 -3.41 1.88 -8.27
N PRO A 142 -3.29 2.82 -9.25
CA PRO A 142 -2.75 2.53 -10.59
C PRO A 142 -1.42 1.80 -10.62
N THR A 143 -0.47 2.12 -9.73
CA THR A 143 0.86 1.49 -9.72
C THR A 143 0.94 0.25 -8.83
N ASN A 144 -0.13 -0.09 -8.11
CA ASN A 144 -0.16 -1.17 -7.13
C ASN A 144 -0.77 -2.48 -7.65
N TYR A 145 -1.05 -2.59 -8.95
CA TYR A 145 -1.69 -3.77 -9.55
C TYR A 145 -0.97 -5.08 -9.21
N HIS A 146 0.37 -5.07 -9.22
CA HIS A 146 1.16 -6.24 -8.87
C HIS A 146 0.84 -6.76 -7.45
N SER A 147 0.73 -5.86 -6.46
CA SER A 147 0.44 -6.25 -5.06
C SER A 147 -0.97 -6.82 -4.90
N ILE A 148 -1.99 -6.23 -5.53
CA ILE A 148 -3.36 -6.75 -5.45
C ILE A 148 -3.51 -8.07 -6.21
N ARG A 149 -2.79 -8.25 -7.33
CA ARG A 149 -2.73 -9.53 -8.06
C ARG A 149 -2.04 -10.62 -7.21
N GLN A 150 -0.98 -10.28 -6.50
CA GLN A 150 -0.30 -11.19 -5.58
C GLN A 150 -1.24 -11.59 -4.43
N PHE A 151 -1.98 -10.62 -3.86
CA PHE A 151 -2.98 -10.90 -2.83
C PHE A 151 -4.04 -11.90 -3.33
N TYR A 152 -4.66 -11.64 -4.48
CA TYR A 152 -5.63 -12.53 -5.12
C TYR A 152 -5.09 -13.96 -5.28
N ARG A 153 -3.90 -14.12 -5.88
CA ARG A 153 -3.30 -15.43 -6.09
C ARG A 153 -3.09 -16.20 -4.79
N ARG A 154 -2.71 -15.49 -3.72
CA ARG A 154 -2.55 -16.10 -2.41
C ARG A 154 -3.89 -16.45 -1.76
N VAL A 155 -4.92 -15.62 -1.93
CA VAL A 155 -6.29 -15.95 -1.48
C VAL A 155 -6.79 -17.22 -2.15
N CYS A 156 -6.61 -17.38 -3.48
CA CYS A 156 -6.98 -18.60 -4.19
C CYS A 156 -6.27 -19.85 -3.62
N ARG A 157 -4.97 -19.74 -3.32
CA ARG A 157 -4.21 -20.86 -2.72
C ARG A 157 -4.74 -21.21 -1.32
N ILE A 158 -4.93 -20.20 -0.46
CA ILE A 158 -5.46 -20.39 0.89
C ILE A 158 -6.84 -21.06 0.83
N TRP A 159 -7.73 -20.59 -0.03
CA TRP A 159 -9.06 -21.18 -0.17
C TRP A 159 -9.00 -22.62 -0.65
N ARG A 160 -8.20 -22.94 -1.67
CA ARG A 160 -7.96 -24.31 -2.12
C ARG A 160 -7.46 -25.21 -0.98
N GLU A 161 -6.47 -24.76 -0.22
CA GLU A 161 -5.91 -25.52 0.90
C GLU A 161 -6.96 -25.87 1.95
N TRP A 162 -7.84 -24.92 2.31
CA TRP A 162 -8.88 -25.18 3.30
C TRP A 162 -10.05 -25.99 2.73
N LEU A 163 -10.40 -25.85 1.47
CA LEU A 163 -11.35 -26.73 0.80
C LEU A 163 -10.82 -28.17 0.70
N SER A 164 -9.51 -28.32 0.42
CA SER A 164 -8.85 -29.63 0.37
C SER A 164 -8.94 -30.39 1.69
N ARG A 165 -8.95 -29.69 2.83
CA ARG A 165 -9.06 -30.31 4.16
C ARG A 165 -10.47 -30.79 4.53
N ARG A 166 -11.46 -30.60 3.66
CA ARG A 166 -12.82 -31.14 3.82
C ARG A 166 -12.92 -32.59 3.40
N THR A 167 -12.07 -33.00 2.47
CA THR A 167 -12.06 -34.36 1.90
C THR A 167 -11.09 -35.23 2.71
N ARG A 168 -11.61 -36.27 3.31
CA ARG A 168 -10.78 -37.26 4.03
C ARG A 168 -9.83 -37.93 3.05
N GLY A 169 -8.53 -37.66 3.17
CA GLY A 169 -7.45 -38.41 2.51
C GLY A 169 -7.11 -38.05 1.06
N GLN A 170 -7.93 -37.29 0.33
CA GLN A 170 -7.62 -36.91 -1.04
C GLN A 170 -7.45 -35.37 -1.16
N PRO A 171 -6.24 -34.86 -1.46
CA PRO A 171 -6.04 -33.43 -1.62
C PRO A 171 -6.79 -32.91 -2.87
N LEU A 172 -7.39 -31.74 -2.75
CA LEU A 172 -8.03 -31.05 -3.88
C LEU A 172 -6.95 -30.63 -4.90
N THR A 173 -6.91 -31.31 -6.05
CA THR A 173 -6.01 -30.97 -7.16
C THR A 173 -6.31 -29.60 -7.75
N TRP A 174 -5.37 -29.01 -8.48
CA TRP A 174 -5.60 -27.73 -9.15
C TRP A 174 -6.69 -27.83 -10.21
N ASP A 175 -6.81 -28.96 -10.92
CA ASP A 175 -7.83 -29.18 -11.95
C ASP A 175 -9.24 -29.19 -11.34
N ARG A 176 -9.43 -29.95 -10.28
CA ARG A 176 -10.71 -29.95 -9.53
C ARG A 176 -11.04 -28.59 -8.95
N TYR A 177 -10.03 -27.88 -8.40
CA TYR A 177 -10.21 -26.52 -7.90
C TYR A 177 -10.56 -25.53 -9.01
N SER A 178 -10.02 -25.70 -10.23
CA SER A 178 -10.37 -24.87 -11.37
C SER A 178 -11.85 -24.97 -11.76
N VAL A 179 -12.44 -26.17 -11.61
CA VAL A 179 -13.88 -26.37 -11.79
C VAL A 179 -14.67 -25.58 -10.75
N ILE A 180 -14.27 -25.67 -9.48
CA ILE A 180 -14.91 -24.90 -8.40
C ILE A 180 -14.81 -23.40 -8.68
N LEU A 181 -13.64 -22.89 -9.11
CA LEU A 181 -13.47 -21.47 -9.45
C LEU A 181 -14.31 -21.02 -10.66
N ARG A 182 -14.60 -21.90 -11.61
CA ARG A 182 -15.53 -21.60 -12.73
C ARG A 182 -16.96 -21.46 -12.25
N GLN A 183 -17.40 -22.34 -11.34
CA GLN A 183 -18.75 -22.31 -10.77
C GLN A 183 -18.93 -21.21 -9.72
N HIS A 184 -17.89 -20.96 -8.93
CA HIS A 184 -17.85 -19.97 -7.83
C HIS A 184 -16.69 -18.99 -8.02
N PRO A 185 -16.75 -18.08 -9.02
CA PRO A 185 -15.65 -17.23 -9.39
C PRO A 185 -15.31 -16.23 -8.28
N LEU A 186 -14.02 -16.10 -7.97
CA LEU A 186 -13.52 -15.05 -7.10
C LEU A 186 -13.31 -13.77 -7.89
N LEU A 187 -13.60 -12.63 -7.25
CA LEU A 187 -13.48 -11.30 -7.83
C LEU A 187 -12.02 -11.03 -8.27
N LEU A 188 -11.83 -10.85 -9.57
CA LEU A 188 -10.52 -10.59 -10.14
C LEU A 188 -9.95 -9.24 -9.67
N PRO A 189 -8.61 -9.14 -9.55
CA PRO A 189 -7.96 -7.89 -9.16
C PRO A 189 -8.21 -6.79 -10.19
N ARG A 190 -8.62 -5.63 -9.70
CA ARG A 190 -8.87 -4.45 -10.54
C ARG A 190 -8.35 -3.19 -9.88
N ILE A 191 -7.94 -2.23 -10.69
CA ILE A 191 -7.66 -0.87 -10.24
C ILE A 191 -9.01 -0.16 -10.03
N THR A 192 -9.20 0.43 -8.87
CA THR A 192 -10.46 1.10 -8.46
C THR A 192 -10.31 2.61 -8.37
N HIS A 193 -9.08 3.13 -8.45
CA HIS A 193 -8.79 4.55 -8.42
C HIS A 193 -8.13 4.97 -9.73
N ALA A 194 -8.61 6.04 -10.34
CA ALA A 194 -7.98 6.65 -11.50
C ALA A 194 -6.68 7.38 -11.11
N TRP A 195 -5.81 7.65 -12.09
CA TRP A 195 -4.77 8.67 -11.94
C TRP A 195 -5.45 10.03 -11.75
N VAL A 196 -5.09 10.71 -10.68
CA VAL A 196 -5.41 12.15 -10.58
C VAL A 196 -4.47 12.84 -11.58
N GLY A 197 -5.03 13.42 -12.64
CA GLY A 197 -4.26 14.13 -13.64
C GLY A 197 -3.52 15.30 -13.02
N ALA A 198 -2.35 15.63 -13.54
CA ALA A 198 -1.53 16.76 -13.09
C ALA A 198 -2.21 18.16 -13.32
N GLY A 199 -3.50 18.19 -13.63
CA GLY A 199 -4.26 19.40 -13.93
C GLY A 199 -5.43 19.70 -12.97
N SER A 200 -5.59 18.95 -11.88
CA SER A 200 -6.73 19.16 -10.97
C SER A 200 -6.38 19.89 -9.66
N TYR A 201 -5.26 20.56 -9.62
CA TYR A 201 -4.90 21.49 -8.54
C TYR A 201 -4.57 22.84 -9.19
N ALA A 202 -5.57 23.52 -9.67
CA ALA A 202 -5.55 24.96 -9.87
C ALA A 202 -6.13 25.65 -8.63
#